data_57fb6b282ca707b67664b69419dec5af
#
_entry.id   57fb6b282ca707b67664b69419dec5af
#
_cell.length_a   1.000
_cell.length_b   1.000
_cell.length_c   1.000
_cell.angle_alpha   90.00
_cell.angle_beta   90.00
_cell.angle_gamma   90.00
#
_symmetry.space_group_name_H-M   'P 1'
#
loop_
_entity.id
_entity.type
_entity.pdbx_description
1 polymer ?
#
loop_
_entity_poly.entity_id
_entity_poly.type
_entity_poly.pdbx_seq_one_letter_code
_entity_poly.pdbx_strand_id
1 'polypeptide(L)'
;MKKLLLLSSLIYISQITQSQTAIDANDIGAGKSLIEAYFSPFGNALGASLNNGWYNTAKPHKLGGFDLTFTLNTVLINNEYKSFDVEDVINGTNFSLTNNGDKETPTFLGSGSGIDLNYPDENGITQEFRLPAGISAVGAIPLPMLQGGVGLIKGTEIDIRYIPLT
;
A
#
# COMPACT_ATOMS: atom_id res chain seq x y z
N MET A 1 -58.99 -7.90 9.68
CA MET A 1 -58.38 -7.08 8.65
C MET A 1 -57.07 -6.45 9.11
N LYS A 2 -56.93 -5.77 10.28
CA LYS A 2 -55.69 -5.17 10.77
C LYS A 2 -54.50 -6.16 10.94
N LYS A 3 -54.79 -7.41 11.38
CA LYS A 3 -53.73 -8.45 11.56
C LYS A 3 -53.20 -9.00 10.24
N LEU A 4 -54.01 -8.98 9.19
CA LEU A 4 -53.59 -9.44 7.85
C LEU A 4 -52.67 -8.42 7.16
N LEU A 5 -52.93 -7.12 7.41
CA LEU A 5 -52.07 -6.02 6.91
C LEU A 5 -50.68 -6.00 7.57
N LEU A 6 -50.61 -6.33 8.88
CA LEU A 6 -49.33 -6.47 9.58
C LEU A 6 -48.51 -7.66 9.12
N LEU A 7 -49.16 -8.79 8.77
CA LEU A 7 -48.45 -9.95 8.21
C LEU A 7 -47.92 -9.68 6.83
N SER A 8 -48.68 -8.99 5.95
CA SER A 8 -48.23 -8.62 4.63
C SER A 8 -47.07 -7.61 4.65
N SER A 9 -47.07 -6.67 5.63
CA SER A 9 -45.95 -5.72 5.80
C SER A 9 -44.66 -6.40 6.27
N LEU A 10 -44.75 -7.43 7.13
CA LEU A 10 -43.58 -8.21 7.54
C LEU A 10 -42.97 -9.02 6.40
N ILE A 11 -43.80 -9.58 5.51
CA ILE A 11 -43.33 -10.32 4.32
C ILE A 11 -42.67 -9.38 3.31
N TYR A 12 -43.17 -8.14 3.19
CA TYR A 12 -42.54 -7.13 2.32
C TYR A 12 -41.18 -6.65 2.82
N ILE A 13 -41.01 -6.53 4.14
CA ILE A 13 -39.73 -6.14 4.75
C ILE A 13 -38.67 -7.24 4.58
N SER A 14 -39.06 -8.51 4.56
CA SER A 14 -38.12 -9.62 4.34
C SER A 14 -37.59 -9.72 2.90
N GLN A 15 -38.23 -9.06 1.93
CA GLN A 15 -37.77 -9.02 0.54
C GLN A 15 -36.71 -7.92 0.28
N ILE A 16 -36.60 -6.96 1.18
CA ILE A 16 -35.64 -5.84 1.04
C ILE A 16 -34.23 -6.25 1.51
N THR A 17 -34.11 -7.34 2.25
CA THR A 17 -32.82 -7.82 2.78
C THR A 17 -32.02 -8.73 1.81
N GLN A 18 -32.48 -8.92 0.59
CA GLN A 18 -31.80 -9.73 -0.42
C GLN A 18 -30.88 -8.93 -1.35
N SER A 19 -30.70 -7.64 -1.11
CA SER A 19 -29.85 -6.78 -1.95
C SER A 19 -28.49 -6.47 -1.33
N GLN A 20 -27.99 -7.36 -0.48
CA GLN A 20 -26.56 -7.35 -0.18
C GLN A 20 -25.94 -8.47 -1.00
N THR A 21 -25.58 -8.17 -2.22
CA THR A 21 -24.58 -8.97 -2.91
C THR A 21 -23.39 -9.06 -1.98
N ALA A 22 -23.15 -10.25 -1.56
CA ALA A 22 -21.92 -10.56 -0.85
C ALA A 22 -20.77 -10.22 -1.80
N ILE A 23 -20.12 -9.06 -1.60
CA ILE A 23 -18.76 -8.89 -2.07
C ILE A 23 -18.05 -10.12 -1.53
N ASP A 24 -17.59 -11.00 -2.40
CA ASP A 24 -16.97 -12.24 -1.99
C ASP A 24 -15.75 -11.88 -1.12
N ALA A 25 -15.56 -12.58 -0.02
CA ALA A 25 -14.40 -12.37 0.84
C ALA A 25 -13.08 -12.52 0.06
N ASN A 26 -13.09 -13.35 -1.01
CA ASN A 26 -11.96 -13.50 -1.92
C ASN A 26 -11.70 -12.23 -2.72
N ASP A 27 -12.74 -11.51 -3.16
CA ASP A 27 -12.59 -10.27 -3.93
C ASP A 27 -12.06 -9.13 -3.07
N ILE A 28 -12.50 -9.03 -1.81
CA ILE A 28 -11.91 -8.10 -0.83
C ILE A 28 -10.45 -8.46 -0.59
N GLY A 29 -10.16 -9.76 -0.46
CA GLY A 29 -8.80 -10.28 -0.33
C GLY A 29 -7.93 -9.89 -1.53
N ALA A 30 -8.43 -10.06 -2.74
CA ALA A 30 -7.73 -9.67 -3.97
C ALA A 30 -7.50 -8.17 -4.04
N GLY A 31 -8.49 -7.34 -3.73
CA GLY A 31 -8.32 -5.89 -3.67
C GLY A 31 -7.22 -5.47 -2.69
N LYS A 32 -7.19 -6.08 -1.51
CA LYS A 32 -6.11 -5.87 -0.54
C LYS A 32 -4.76 -6.29 -1.10
N SER A 33 -4.67 -7.48 -1.71
CA SER A 33 -3.42 -8.01 -2.27
C SER A 33 -2.91 -7.16 -3.43
N LEU A 34 -3.80 -6.62 -4.26
CA LEU A 34 -3.42 -5.67 -5.33
C LEU A 34 -2.81 -4.39 -4.77
N ILE A 35 -3.42 -3.82 -3.71
CA ILE A 35 -2.89 -2.63 -3.02
C ILE A 35 -1.52 -2.96 -2.39
N GLU A 36 -1.39 -4.11 -1.76
CA GLU A 36 -0.15 -4.57 -1.16
C GLU A 36 0.95 -4.78 -2.20
N ALA A 37 0.67 -5.46 -3.31
CA ALA A 37 1.62 -5.64 -4.41
C ALA A 37 2.06 -4.29 -5.01
N TYR A 38 1.13 -3.35 -5.16
CA TYR A 38 1.42 -2.03 -5.69
C TYR A 38 2.34 -1.19 -4.76
N PHE A 39 2.10 -1.19 -3.44
CA PHE A 39 2.82 -0.33 -2.49
C PHE A 39 3.98 -1.02 -1.77
N SER A 40 4.04 -2.37 -1.71
CA SER A 40 5.05 -3.11 -0.96
C SER A 40 6.49 -2.72 -1.32
N PRO A 41 6.88 -2.55 -2.60
CA PRO A 41 8.23 -2.14 -2.95
C PRO A 41 8.59 -0.77 -2.36
N PHE A 42 7.66 0.18 -2.39
CA PHE A 42 7.85 1.51 -1.79
C PHE A 42 7.97 1.43 -0.26
N GLY A 43 7.07 0.67 0.39
CA GLY A 43 7.10 0.49 1.84
C GLY A 43 8.42 -0.14 2.31
N ASN A 44 8.90 -1.16 1.60
CA ASN A 44 10.17 -1.82 1.90
C ASN A 44 11.36 -0.87 1.70
N ALA A 45 11.37 -0.12 0.61
CA ALA A 45 12.39 0.88 0.31
C ALA A 45 12.44 1.98 1.39
N LEU A 46 11.28 2.50 1.76
CA LEU A 46 11.15 3.49 2.82
C LEU A 46 11.62 2.93 4.17
N GLY A 47 11.16 1.73 4.55
CA GLY A 47 11.56 1.07 5.78
C GLY A 47 13.07 0.85 5.89
N ALA A 48 13.70 0.37 4.81
CA ALA A 48 15.15 0.21 4.75
C ALA A 48 15.88 1.56 4.93
N SER A 49 15.40 2.61 4.27
CA SER A 49 15.97 3.95 4.39
C SER A 49 15.82 4.52 5.79
N LEU A 50 14.67 4.34 6.43
CA LEU A 50 14.40 4.84 7.79
C LEU A 50 15.29 4.16 8.84
N ASN A 51 15.63 2.90 8.62
CA ASN A 51 16.48 2.12 9.52
C ASN A 51 17.97 2.36 9.30
N ASN A 52 18.35 2.95 8.19
CA ASN A 52 19.77 3.19 7.88
C ASN A 52 20.30 4.45 8.59
N GLY A 53 21.56 4.41 9.00
CA GLY A 53 22.31 5.59 9.46
C GLY A 53 21.86 6.14 10.83
N TRP A 54 21.31 5.32 11.72
CA TRP A 54 20.97 5.77 13.09
C TRP A 54 22.21 6.05 13.94
N TYR A 55 23.28 5.30 13.73
CA TYR A 55 24.49 5.40 14.56
C TYR A 55 25.72 5.52 13.68
N ASN A 56 26.54 6.54 13.95
CA ASN A 56 27.88 6.69 13.40
C ASN A 56 28.92 6.05 14.31
N THR A 57 28.63 5.94 15.62
CA THR A 57 29.48 5.34 16.64
C THR A 57 28.64 4.73 17.75
N ALA A 58 29.14 3.66 18.36
CA ALA A 58 28.50 3.05 19.53
C ALA A 58 28.80 3.77 20.85
N LYS A 59 29.55 4.87 20.80
CA LYS A 59 29.95 5.62 22.01
C LYS A 59 28.99 6.78 22.21
N PRO A 60 28.16 6.74 23.26
CA PRO A 60 27.23 7.83 23.55
C PRO A 60 27.98 9.11 23.94
N HIS A 61 27.34 10.23 23.71
CA HIS A 61 27.85 11.54 24.12
C HIS A 61 27.92 11.64 25.65
N LYS A 62 28.87 12.44 26.12
CA LYS A 62 28.92 12.81 27.55
C LYS A 62 27.67 13.62 27.91
N LEU A 63 27.37 13.70 29.22
CA LEU A 63 26.25 14.50 29.71
C LEU A 63 26.28 15.93 29.14
N GLY A 64 25.21 16.33 28.46
CA GLY A 64 25.08 17.63 27.81
C GLY A 64 25.84 17.77 26.49
N GLY A 65 26.56 16.73 26.05
CA GLY A 65 27.09 16.68 24.67
C GLY A 65 25.95 16.48 23.68
N PHE A 66 26.07 17.06 22.51
CA PHE A 66 25.06 16.91 21.44
C PHE A 66 25.74 16.74 20.09
N ASP A 67 25.00 16.18 19.13
CA ASP A 67 25.36 16.17 17.72
C ASP A 67 24.19 16.59 16.85
N LEU A 68 24.50 16.96 15.63
CA LEU A 68 23.54 17.23 14.59
C LEU A 68 24.06 16.60 13.28
N THR A 69 23.35 15.62 12.75
CA THR A 69 23.76 14.87 11.57
C THR A 69 22.77 15.08 10.44
N PHE A 70 23.27 15.48 9.27
CA PHE A 70 22.51 15.47 8.03
C PHE A 70 22.89 14.22 7.23
N THR A 71 21.87 13.42 6.86
CA THR A 71 22.06 12.21 6.08
C THR A 71 21.22 12.29 4.80
N LEU A 72 21.82 11.93 3.67
CA LEU A 72 21.10 11.70 2.41
C LEU A 72 21.16 10.22 2.10
N ASN A 73 20.10 9.49 2.41
CA ASN A 73 19.96 8.10 1.98
C ASN A 73 19.44 8.06 0.54
N THR A 74 19.93 7.11 -0.22
CA THR A 74 19.44 6.87 -1.58
C THR A 74 19.06 5.40 -1.72
N VAL A 75 17.80 5.13 -2.03
CA VAL A 75 17.33 3.78 -2.34
C VAL A 75 17.43 3.55 -3.82
N LEU A 76 18.20 2.53 -4.19
CA LEU A 76 18.25 2.06 -5.58
C LEU A 76 17.08 1.10 -5.84
N ILE A 77 16.35 1.33 -6.92
CA ILE A 77 15.18 0.55 -7.29
C ILE A 77 15.56 -0.39 -8.43
N ASN A 78 15.63 -1.69 -8.14
CA ASN A 78 15.82 -2.71 -9.16
C ASN A 78 14.58 -2.83 -10.05
N ASN A 79 14.76 -3.28 -11.29
CA ASN A 79 13.66 -3.41 -12.24
C ASN A 79 12.58 -4.41 -11.78
N GLU A 80 12.96 -5.44 -11.04
CA GLU A 80 12.04 -6.43 -10.47
C GLU A 80 11.00 -5.84 -9.49
N TYR A 81 11.27 -4.66 -8.92
CA TYR A 81 10.35 -3.96 -8.02
C TYR A 81 9.48 -2.92 -8.72
N LYS A 82 9.59 -2.79 -10.05
CA LYS A 82 8.88 -1.77 -10.82
C LYS A 82 7.56 -2.25 -11.41
N SER A 83 7.36 -3.57 -11.53
CA SER A 83 6.11 -4.18 -11.99
C SER A 83 5.81 -5.45 -11.21
N PHE A 84 4.58 -5.92 -11.32
CA PHE A 84 4.17 -7.21 -10.79
C PHE A 84 3.14 -7.86 -11.73
N ASP A 85 3.09 -9.20 -11.73
CA ASP A 85 2.08 -9.97 -12.46
C ASP A 85 0.76 -9.94 -11.70
N VAL A 86 -0.27 -9.38 -12.31
CA VAL A 86 -1.60 -9.25 -11.72
C VAL A 86 -2.30 -10.60 -11.65
N GLU A 87 -2.03 -11.50 -12.59
CA GLU A 87 -2.68 -12.82 -12.65
C GLU A 87 -2.37 -13.63 -11.38
N ASP A 88 -1.16 -13.52 -10.85
CA ASP A 88 -0.78 -14.16 -9.58
C ASP A 88 -1.60 -13.67 -8.38
N VAL A 89 -2.07 -12.42 -8.44
CA VAL A 89 -2.81 -11.78 -7.36
C VAL A 89 -4.31 -12.05 -7.43
N ILE A 90 -4.88 -12.05 -8.66
CA ILE A 90 -6.32 -12.19 -8.87
C ILE A 90 -6.76 -13.64 -9.05
N ASN A 91 -5.85 -14.59 -9.04
CA ASN A 91 -6.17 -16.00 -9.24
C ASN A 91 -7.17 -16.50 -8.18
N GLY A 92 -8.24 -17.15 -8.63
CA GLY A 92 -9.30 -17.66 -7.76
C GLY A 92 -10.32 -16.62 -7.29
N THR A 93 -10.35 -15.45 -7.92
CA THR A 93 -11.29 -14.35 -7.65
C THR A 93 -12.19 -14.10 -8.86
N ASN A 94 -13.15 -13.19 -8.75
CA ASN A 94 -14.01 -12.75 -9.85
C ASN A 94 -13.37 -11.69 -10.75
N PHE A 95 -12.16 -11.23 -10.42
CA PHE A 95 -11.40 -10.33 -11.28
C PHE A 95 -10.84 -11.08 -12.49
N SER A 96 -10.79 -10.41 -13.63
CA SER A 96 -10.17 -10.93 -14.84
C SER A 96 -9.46 -9.83 -15.62
N LEU A 97 -8.46 -10.20 -16.40
CA LEU A 97 -7.76 -9.28 -17.30
C LEU A 97 -8.67 -8.88 -18.46
N THR A 98 -8.72 -7.59 -18.78
CA THR A 98 -9.47 -7.10 -19.95
C THR A 98 -8.80 -7.52 -21.24
N ASN A 99 -7.48 -7.57 -21.30
CA ASN A 99 -6.68 -8.02 -22.42
C ASN A 99 -5.83 -9.23 -22.01
N ASN A 100 -5.97 -10.35 -22.70
CA ASN A 100 -5.22 -11.58 -22.44
C ASN A 100 -3.70 -11.48 -22.71
N GLY A 101 -3.17 -10.30 -23.05
CA GLY A 101 -1.77 -10.10 -23.41
C GLY A 101 -0.93 -9.39 -22.35
N ASP A 102 -1.53 -8.45 -21.62
CA ASP A 102 -0.81 -7.64 -20.64
C ASP A 102 -1.16 -8.12 -19.23
N LYS A 103 -0.23 -8.80 -18.61
CA LYS A 103 -0.34 -9.31 -17.24
C LYS A 103 0.39 -8.43 -16.23
N GLU A 104 1.40 -7.72 -16.69
CA GLU A 104 2.24 -6.88 -15.85
C GLU A 104 1.66 -5.48 -15.72
N THR A 105 1.58 -5.01 -14.47
CA THR A 105 1.21 -3.65 -14.12
C THR A 105 2.31 -3.00 -13.29
N PRO A 106 2.52 -1.67 -13.42
CA PRO A 106 3.52 -1.00 -12.61
C PRO A 106 3.17 -1.05 -11.13
N THR A 107 4.19 -1.16 -10.29
CA THR A 107 4.11 -0.82 -8.87
C THR A 107 4.09 0.71 -8.70
N PHE A 108 3.92 1.20 -7.48
CA PHE A 108 4.07 2.62 -7.17
C PHE A 108 5.41 3.20 -7.67
N LEU A 109 6.49 2.42 -7.61
CA LEU A 109 7.84 2.82 -8.07
C LEU A 109 8.09 2.59 -9.56
N GLY A 110 7.14 1.96 -10.24
CA GLY A 110 7.22 1.67 -11.66
C GLY A 110 6.96 2.87 -12.56
N SER A 111 6.86 2.60 -13.84
CA SER A 111 6.53 3.60 -14.86
C SER A 111 5.45 3.07 -15.78
N GLY A 112 4.67 3.98 -16.36
CA GLY A 112 3.60 3.65 -17.29
C GLY A 112 2.23 3.58 -16.62
N SER A 113 1.22 3.31 -17.43
CA SER A 113 -0.17 3.17 -16.99
C SER A 113 -0.41 1.79 -16.40
N GLY A 114 -1.29 1.71 -15.40
CA GLY A 114 -1.81 0.42 -14.94
C GLY A 114 -2.66 -0.24 -16.01
N ILE A 115 -2.82 -1.55 -15.90
CA ILE A 115 -3.68 -2.34 -16.80
C ILE A 115 -5.14 -2.27 -16.36
N ASP A 116 -6.03 -2.64 -17.27
CA ASP A 116 -7.47 -2.68 -17.04
C ASP A 116 -7.91 -4.08 -16.58
N LEU A 117 -8.71 -4.09 -15.53
CA LEU A 117 -9.32 -5.29 -14.95
C LEU A 117 -10.83 -5.24 -15.10
N ASN A 118 -11.41 -6.38 -15.32
CA ASN A 118 -12.85 -6.59 -15.32
C ASN A 118 -13.31 -7.22 -14.00
N TYR A 119 -14.45 -6.77 -13.52
CA TYR A 119 -15.11 -7.31 -12.35
C TYR A 119 -16.62 -7.33 -12.59
N PRO A 120 -17.33 -8.45 -12.41
CA PRO A 120 -18.78 -8.51 -12.54
C PRO A 120 -19.43 -7.80 -11.34
N ASP A 121 -20.33 -6.85 -11.64
CA ASP A 121 -21.14 -6.22 -10.59
C ASP A 121 -22.24 -7.18 -10.09
N GLU A 122 -23.03 -6.69 -9.14
CA GLU A 122 -24.15 -7.41 -8.51
C GLU A 122 -25.19 -7.96 -9.50
N ASN A 123 -25.31 -7.37 -10.67
CA ASN A 123 -26.24 -7.77 -11.71
C ASN A 123 -25.57 -8.67 -12.76
N GLY A 124 -24.30 -9.03 -12.55
CA GLY A 124 -23.49 -9.77 -13.52
C GLY A 124 -23.02 -8.92 -14.70
N ILE A 125 -23.14 -7.58 -14.60
CA ILE A 125 -22.63 -6.66 -15.63
C ILE A 125 -21.14 -6.46 -15.38
N THR A 126 -20.33 -6.70 -16.40
CA THR A 126 -18.88 -6.49 -16.31
C THR A 126 -18.55 -5.00 -16.20
N GLN A 127 -17.89 -4.62 -15.11
CA GLN A 127 -17.35 -3.31 -14.88
C GLN A 127 -15.84 -3.36 -15.16
N GLU A 128 -15.33 -2.34 -15.85
CA GLU A 128 -13.91 -2.19 -16.11
C GLU A 128 -13.32 -1.11 -15.19
N PHE A 129 -12.18 -1.41 -14.57
CA PHE A 129 -11.43 -0.42 -13.81
C PHE A 129 -9.94 -0.53 -14.11
N ARG A 130 -9.27 0.61 -14.11
CA ARG A 130 -7.83 0.69 -14.37
C ARG A 130 -7.05 0.73 -13.07
N LEU A 131 -6.02 -0.12 -12.98
CA LEU A 131 -5.05 -0.05 -11.90
C LEU A 131 -4.25 1.26 -11.95
N PRO A 132 -3.74 1.74 -10.80
CA PRO A 132 -2.99 2.99 -10.76
C PRO A 132 -1.73 2.93 -11.63
N ALA A 133 -1.36 4.07 -12.19
CA ALA A 133 -0.09 4.24 -12.87
C ALA A 133 1.08 4.31 -11.88
N GLY A 134 2.28 3.90 -12.31
CA GLY A 134 3.49 4.13 -11.53
C GLY A 134 3.92 5.61 -11.55
N ILE A 135 4.67 6.03 -10.54
CA ILE A 135 5.18 7.41 -10.43
C ILE A 135 6.41 7.69 -11.31
N SER A 136 6.81 6.73 -12.13
CA SER A 136 8.03 6.82 -12.97
C SER A 136 9.29 7.14 -12.18
N ALA A 137 9.47 6.45 -11.03
CA ALA A 137 10.64 6.64 -10.19
C ALA A 137 11.94 6.41 -10.96
N VAL A 138 12.79 7.39 -10.96
CA VAL A 138 14.06 7.43 -11.74
C VAL A 138 15.12 6.58 -11.04
N GLY A 139 14.95 5.27 -11.02
CA GLY A 139 15.99 4.33 -10.55
C GLY A 139 16.50 4.50 -9.11
N ALA A 140 16.25 5.66 -8.47
CA ALA A 140 16.70 6.00 -7.13
C ALA A 140 15.78 7.03 -6.46
N ILE A 141 15.51 6.82 -5.18
CA ILE A 141 14.76 7.77 -4.34
C ILE A 141 15.71 8.37 -3.31
N PRO A 142 16.03 9.67 -3.40
CA PRO A 142 16.79 10.35 -2.36
C PRO A 142 15.87 10.65 -1.17
N LEU A 143 16.34 10.33 0.04
CA LEU A 143 15.63 10.57 1.28
C LEU A 143 16.53 11.40 2.21
N PRO A 144 16.39 12.74 2.24
CA PRO A 144 17.12 13.58 3.16
C PRO A 144 16.61 13.40 4.59
N MET A 145 17.51 13.38 5.55
CA MET A 145 17.20 13.20 6.97
C MET A 145 18.05 14.14 7.80
N LEU A 146 17.46 14.68 8.85
CA LEU A 146 18.14 15.46 9.88
C LEU A 146 17.97 14.73 11.21
N GLN A 147 19.08 14.44 11.88
CA GLN A 147 19.09 13.78 13.17
C GLN A 147 19.84 14.63 14.20
N GLY A 148 19.31 14.70 15.40
CA GLY A 148 19.99 15.33 16.54
C GLY A 148 19.99 14.36 17.70
N GLY A 149 21.16 14.26 18.36
CA GLY A 149 21.39 13.46 19.56
C GLY A 149 21.77 14.30 20.74
N VAL A 150 21.40 13.90 21.95
CA VAL A 150 21.86 14.51 23.19
C VAL A 150 22.21 13.45 24.22
N GLY A 151 23.44 13.57 24.76
CA GLY A 151 23.94 12.70 25.81
C GLY A 151 23.31 13.00 27.16
N LEU A 152 22.85 11.96 27.84
CA LEU A 152 22.24 11.99 29.16
C LEU A 152 23.18 11.39 30.23
N ILE A 153 22.61 11.22 31.43
CA ILE A 153 23.31 10.58 32.55
C ILE A 153 23.52 9.08 32.28
N LYS A 154 24.56 8.51 32.94
CA LYS A 154 24.87 7.06 32.90
C LYS A 154 25.19 6.50 31.53
N GLY A 155 25.68 7.32 30.59
CA GLY A 155 26.05 6.86 29.25
C GLY A 155 24.84 6.51 28.37
N THR A 156 23.69 7.13 28.62
CA THR A 156 22.51 7.06 27.74
C THR A 156 22.50 8.25 26.79
N GLU A 157 21.83 8.09 25.66
CA GLU A 157 21.65 9.13 24.65
C GLU A 157 20.23 9.05 24.11
N ILE A 158 19.65 10.19 23.72
CA ILE A 158 18.39 10.29 23.03
C ILE A 158 18.65 10.91 21.69
N ASP A 159 18.19 10.20 20.63
CA ASP A 159 18.25 10.67 19.26
C ASP A 159 16.86 10.93 18.72
N ILE A 160 16.72 12.01 17.96
CA ILE A 160 15.50 12.36 17.24
C ILE A 160 15.86 12.55 15.77
N ARG A 161 15.08 11.94 14.89
CA ARG A 161 15.24 12.05 13.45
C ARG A 161 14.01 12.72 12.82
N TYR A 162 14.25 13.70 11.98
CA TYR A 162 13.26 14.36 11.16
C TYR A 162 13.49 14.04 9.69
N ILE A 163 12.40 13.68 8.98
CA ILE A 163 12.41 13.33 7.56
C ILE A 163 11.40 14.22 6.88
N PRO A 164 11.83 15.18 6.05
CA PRO A 164 10.89 16.00 5.26
C PRO A 164 10.33 15.15 4.12
N LEU A 165 9.16 14.59 4.32
CA LEU A 165 8.35 13.95 3.28
C LEU A 165 7.43 15.03 2.69
N THR A 166 7.81 15.63 1.57
CA THR A 166 7.01 16.63 0.83
C THR A 166 6.58 16.06 -0.51
#